data_0e29ccc45aea302d2f3f0ac39b010cbc
#
_entry.id   0e29ccc45aea302d2f3f0ac39b010cbc
#
_cell.length_a   1.000
_cell.length_b   1.000
_cell.length_c   1.000
_cell.angle_alpha   90.00
_cell.angle_beta   90.00
_cell.angle_gamma   90.00
#
_symmetry.space_group_name_H-M   'P 1'
#
loop_
_entity.id
_entity.type
_entity.pdbx_description
1 polymer ?
#
loop_
_entity_poly.entity_id
_entity_poly.type
_entity_poly.pdbx_seq_one_letter_code
_entity_poly.pdbx_strand_id
1 'polypeptide(L)'
;MNIQSQALSMPKDLPTLRPFLLDLFCQLAYQEGDFVLSSGQRSSYYINGKQVTLHPQGALAIGRLLFSMLPADTQAVAGLTLGADPIVSAVSIVSALENCPIPGLIIRKQPKGHGTKAYIEGPTLPTGAKVVVLEDVVTTGQSAMKAVDRLKEAGYQVELVIALVDRLQGGAELY
;
A
#
# COMPACT_ATOMS: atom_id res chain seq x y z
N MET A 1 16.14 6.46 -21.86
CA MET A 1 16.91 6.49 -20.62
C MET A 1 17.03 5.05 -20.11
N ASN A 2 18.24 4.52 -20.04
CA ASN A 2 18.46 3.08 -19.85
C ASN A 2 18.33 2.75 -18.36
N ILE A 3 17.24 2.08 -17.95
CA ILE A 3 16.93 1.71 -16.55
C ILE A 3 17.97 0.72 -15.97
N GLN A 4 18.89 0.23 -16.77
CA GLN A 4 19.87 -0.79 -16.38
C GLN A 4 21.19 -0.26 -15.79
N SER A 5 21.39 1.06 -15.64
CA SER A 5 22.74 1.58 -15.39
C SER A 5 23.14 1.83 -13.94
N GLN A 6 22.30 1.59 -12.95
CA GLN A 6 22.71 1.56 -11.54
C GLN A 6 21.91 0.51 -10.78
N ALA A 7 22.38 -0.72 -10.78
CA ALA A 7 21.93 -1.72 -9.82
C ALA A 7 22.41 -1.28 -8.42
N LEU A 8 21.64 -0.40 -7.76
CA LEU A 8 21.78 -0.16 -6.34
C LEU A 8 21.64 -1.52 -5.65
N SER A 9 22.68 -1.97 -4.95
CA SER A 9 22.59 -3.22 -4.20
C SER A 9 21.51 -3.04 -3.13
N MET A 10 20.41 -3.78 -3.28
CA MET A 10 19.27 -3.66 -2.38
C MET A 10 19.67 -4.13 -0.98
N PRO A 11 19.40 -3.33 0.07
CA PRO A 11 19.67 -3.73 1.44
C PRO A 11 18.87 -4.98 1.82
N LYS A 12 19.48 -5.83 2.65
CA LYS A 12 18.82 -7.03 3.19
C LYS A 12 18.26 -6.81 4.59
N ASP A 13 18.80 -5.87 5.32
CA ASP A 13 18.47 -5.56 6.71
C ASP A 13 17.42 -4.43 6.80
N LEU A 14 16.45 -4.59 7.69
CA LEU A 14 15.33 -3.64 7.86
C LEU A 14 15.75 -2.19 8.15
N PRO A 15 16.78 -1.90 8.97
CA PRO A 15 17.22 -0.53 9.23
C PRO A 15 17.63 0.25 7.99
N THR A 16 18.16 -0.42 6.97
CA THR A 16 18.62 0.23 5.74
C THR A 16 17.54 0.30 4.65
N LEU A 17 16.44 -0.43 4.78
CA LEU A 17 15.34 -0.39 3.82
C LEU A 17 14.64 0.98 3.77
N ARG A 18 14.45 1.64 4.90
CA ARG A 18 13.81 2.96 4.96
C ARG A 18 14.60 4.05 4.22
N PRO A 19 15.90 4.26 4.52
CA PRO A 19 16.72 5.18 3.75
C PRO A 19 16.77 4.85 2.26
N PHE A 20 16.92 3.58 1.90
CA PHE A 20 16.92 3.12 0.53
C PHE A 20 15.61 3.48 -0.21
N LEU A 21 14.45 3.25 0.42
CA LEU A 21 13.16 3.62 -0.15
C LEU A 21 13.00 5.13 -0.27
N LEU A 22 13.44 5.89 0.72
CA LEU A 22 13.42 7.35 0.67
C LEU A 22 14.21 7.86 -0.55
N ASP A 23 15.42 7.33 -0.76
CA ASP A 23 16.25 7.70 -1.92
C ASP A 23 15.55 7.35 -3.23
N LEU A 24 14.93 6.17 -3.34
CA LEU A 24 14.15 5.79 -4.52
C LEU A 24 12.95 6.72 -4.75
N PHE A 25 12.22 7.10 -3.70
CA PHE A 25 11.11 8.04 -3.82
C PHE A 25 11.58 9.41 -4.27
N CYS A 26 12.68 9.93 -3.71
CA CYS A 26 13.26 11.21 -4.13
C CYS A 26 13.71 11.20 -5.59
N GLN A 27 14.30 10.09 -6.05
CA GLN A 27 14.84 9.98 -7.41
C GLN A 27 13.78 9.71 -8.47
N LEU A 28 12.77 8.90 -8.17
CA LEU A 28 11.84 8.37 -9.17
C LEU A 28 10.43 8.93 -9.05
N ALA A 29 9.97 9.26 -7.86
CA ALA A 29 8.57 9.57 -7.60
C ALA A 29 8.30 11.04 -7.31
N TYR A 30 9.26 11.76 -6.74
CA TYR A 30 9.11 13.16 -6.34
C TYR A 30 9.37 14.10 -7.52
N GLN A 31 8.49 15.08 -7.70
CA GLN A 31 8.61 16.12 -8.72
C GLN A 31 8.21 17.47 -8.14
N GLU A 32 9.03 18.49 -8.35
CA GLU A 32 8.70 19.88 -8.04
C GLU A 32 7.99 20.53 -9.21
N GLY A 33 7.00 21.40 -8.93
CA GLY A 33 6.23 22.09 -9.94
C GLY A 33 4.90 22.63 -9.41
N ASP A 34 4.06 23.17 -10.28
CA ASP A 34 2.70 23.59 -9.93
C ASP A 34 1.71 22.51 -10.38
N PHE A 35 1.16 21.78 -9.42
CA PHE A 35 0.26 20.64 -9.65
C PHE A 35 -1.12 20.90 -9.06
N VAL A 36 -2.14 20.34 -9.72
CA VAL A 36 -3.49 20.21 -9.16
C VAL A 36 -3.70 18.76 -8.78
N LEU A 37 -3.87 18.50 -7.48
CA LEU A 37 -4.10 17.16 -6.95
C LEU A 37 -5.51 16.66 -7.26
N SER A 38 -5.75 15.36 -7.09
CA SER A 38 -7.07 14.75 -7.26
C SER A 38 -8.14 15.32 -6.30
N SER A 39 -7.72 15.92 -5.18
CA SER A 39 -8.57 16.68 -4.27
C SER A 39 -8.97 18.08 -4.79
N GLY A 40 -8.39 18.52 -5.93
CA GLY A 40 -8.54 19.88 -6.44
C GLY A 40 -7.60 20.91 -5.82
N GLN A 41 -6.80 20.55 -4.82
CA GLN A 41 -5.84 21.44 -4.17
C GLN A 41 -4.60 21.65 -5.02
N ARG A 42 -4.04 22.88 -5.00
CA ARG A 42 -2.73 23.16 -5.60
C ARG A 42 -1.60 22.67 -4.70
N SER A 43 -0.54 22.18 -5.32
CA SER A 43 0.65 21.72 -4.63
C SER A 43 1.91 22.10 -5.42
N SER A 44 2.96 22.53 -4.70
CA SER A 44 4.28 22.80 -5.28
C SER A 44 5.09 21.54 -5.57
N TYR A 45 4.55 20.36 -5.26
CA TYR A 45 5.18 19.08 -5.55
C TYR A 45 4.14 17.99 -5.83
N TYR A 46 4.57 16.97 -6.55
CA TYR A 46 3.78 15.76 -6.82
C TYR A 46 4.58 14.51 -6.49
N ILE A 47 3.93 13.51 -5.92
CA ILE A 47 4.52 12.20 -5.63
C ILE A 47 3.77 11.14 -6.44
N ASN A 48 4.45 10.54 -7.43
CA ASN A 48 3.94 9.40 -8.16
C ASN A 48 4.47 8.10 -7.56
N GLY A 49 3.82 7.62 -6.50
CA GLY A 49 4.23 6.41 -5.80
C GLY A 49 4.42 5.18 -6.69
N LYS A 50 3.69 5.10 -7.81
CA LYS A 50 3.77 3.96 -8.74
C LYS A 50 5.14 3.81 -9.42
N GLN A 51 5.91 4.89 -9.52
CA GLN A 51 7.30 4.83 -10.01
C GLN A 51 8.19 3.98 -9.11
N VAL A 52 7.86 3.87 -7.81
CA VAL A 52 8.59 3.06 -6.82
C VAL A 52 7.86 1.75 -6.53
N THR A 53 6.53 1.77 -6.36
CA THR A 53 5.78 0.55 -6.01
C THR A 53 5.77 -0.49 -7.13
N LEU A 54 5.95 -0.06 -8.38
CA LEU A 54 6.09 -0.94 -9.56
C LEU A 54 7.56 -1.15 -9.98
N HIS A 55 8.52 -0.49 -9.33
CA HIS A 55 9.93 -0.73 -9.56
C HIS A 55 10.35 -2.03 -8.86
N PRO A 56 11.12 -2.94 -9.51
CA PRO A 56 11.40 -4.26 -8.96
C PRO A 56 12.09 -4.22 -7.58
N GLN A 57 13.08 -3.34 -7.41
CA GLN A 57 13.74 -3.17 -6.11
C GLN A 57 12.85 -2.43 -5.11
N GLY A 58 12.08 -1.44 -5.57
CA GLY A 58 11.11 -0.72 -4.75
C GLY A 58 10.03 -1.64 -4.21
N ALA A 59 9.40 -2.44 -5.08
CA ALA A 59 8.37 -3.40 -4.68
C ALA A 59 8.89 -4.40 -3.63
N LEU A 60 10.09 -4.97 -3.83
CA LEU A 60 10.67 -5.92 -2.89
C LEU A 60 11.02 -5.26 -1.54
N ALA A 61 11.61 -4.06 -1.57
CA ALA A 61 11.94 -3.32 -0.34
C ALA A 61 10.68 -2.92 0.43
N ILE A 62 9.64 -2.43 -0.26
CA ILE A 62 8.33 -2.11 0.31
C ILE A 62 7.69 -3.36 0.93
N GLY A 63 7.68 -4.48 0.20
CA GLY A 63 7.12 -5.73 0.69
C GLY A 63 7.77 -6.18 2.00
N ARG A 64 9.10 -6.13 2.09
CA ARG A 64 9.86 -6.47 3.30
C ARG A 64 9.58 -5.50 4.46
N LEU A 65 9.61 -4.20 4.18
CA LEU A 65 9.38 -3.19 5.21
C LEU A 65 7.96 -3.30 5.78
N LEU A 66 6.94 -3.34 4.92
CA LEU A 66 5.56 -3.41 5.36
C LEU A 66 5.23 -4.75 6.05
N PHE A 67 5.76 -5.87 5.54
CA PHE A 67 5.61 -7.18 6.19
C PHE A 67 6.14 -7.16 7.62
N SER A 68 7.30 -6.52 7.87
CA SER A 68 7.89 -6.42 9.21
C SER A 68 7.07 -5.56 10.19
N MET A 69 6.15 -4.76 9.69
CA MET A 69 5.27 -3.89 10.49
C MET A 69 3.91 -4.53 10.80
N LEU A 70 3.61 -5.68 10.20
CA LEU A 70 2.33 -6.36 10.43
C LEU A 70 2.26 -6.96 11.82
N PRO A 71 1.12 -6.81 12.54
CA PRO A 71 0.84 -7.58 13.74
C PRO A 71 0.94 -9.10 13.48
N ALA A 72 1.41 -9.85 14.49
CA ALA A 72 1.62 -11.30 14.35
C ALA A 72 0.34 -12.10 14.08
N ASP A 73 -0.82 -11.55 14.39
CA ASP A 73 -2.14 -12.15 14.19
C ASP A 73 -2.83 -11.66 12.90
N THR A 74 -2.11 -10.97 12.01
CA THR A 74 -2.62 -10.53 10.71
C THR A 74 -2.95 -11.75 9.84
N GLN A 75 -4.20 -11.80 9.34
CA GLN A 75 -4.68 -12.90 8.50
C GLN A 75 -4.78 -12.53 7.01
N ALA A 76 -4.76 -11.25 6.69
CA ALA A 76 -4.64 -10.75 5.31
C ALA A 76 -4.16 -9.31 5.29
N VAL A 77 -3.67 -8.86 4.14
CA VAL A 77 -3.49 -7.45 3.82
C VAL A 77 -4.43 -7.05 2.71
N ALA A 78 -4.90 -5.80 2.72
CA ALA A 78 -5.85 -5.31 1.72
C ALA A 78 -5.54 -3.87 1.33
N GLY A 79 -6.05 -3.42 0.18
CA GLY A 79 -5.94 -2.01 -0.20
C GLY A 79 -6.85 -1.63 -1.35
N LEU A 80 -7.11 -0.32 -1.50
CA LEU A 80 -7.99 0.19 -2.56
C LEU A 80 -7.23 0.23 -3.90
N THR A 81 -7.86 -0.35 -4.92
CA THR A 81 -7.31 -0.33 -6.27
C THR A 81 -7.20 1.12 -6.79
N LEU A 82 -6.24 1.50 -7.56
CA LEU A 82 -5.10 0.84 -8.20
C LEU A 82 -3.81 1.05 -7.39
N GLY A 83 -3.76 2.05 -6.51
CA GLY A 83 -2.55 2.49 -5.80
C GLY A 83 -1.97 1.40 -4.91
N ALA A 84 -2.83 0.74 -4.15
CA ALA A 84 -2.41 -0.29 -3.21
C ALA A 84 -2.13 -1.67 -3.83
N ASP A 85 -2.60 -1.96 -5.06
CA ASP A 85 -2.46 -3.28 -5.67
C ASP A 85 -1.00 -3.80 -5.69
N PRO A 86 0.00 -2.99 -6.10
CA PRO A 86 1.39 -3.43 -6.09
C PRO A 86 1.93 -3.74 -4.70
N ILE A 87 1.58 -2.91 -3.70
CA ILE A 87 2.10 -3.08 -2.34
C ILE A 87 1.44 -4.26 -1.61
N VAL A 88 0.16 -4.49 -1.82
CA VAL A 88 -0.56 -5.69 -1.33
C VAL A 88 0.07 -6.95 -1.90
N SER A 89 0.32 -6.98 -3.22
CA SER A 89 0.99 -8.11 -3.89
C SER A 89 2.40 -8.31 -3.37
N ALA A 90 3.18 -7.23 -3.20
CA ALA A 90 4.55 -7.30 -2.69
C ALA A 90 4.62 -7.89 -1.28
N VAL A 91 3.75 -7.45 -0.37
CA VAL A 91 3.67 -7.98 1.01
C VAL A 91 3.26 -9.44 0.99
N SER A 92 2.25 -9.83 0.21
CA SER A 92 1.81 -11.22 0.11
C SER A 92 2.92 -12.15 -0.40
N ILE A 93 3.68 -11.72 -1.43
CA ILE A 93 4.82 -12.49 -1.96
C ILE A 93 5.92 -12.62 -0.90
N VAL A 94 6.30 -11.51 -0.25
CA VAL A 94 7.34 -11.53 0.78
C VAL A 94 6.92 -12.40 1.96
N SER A 95 5.68 -12.34 2.42
CA SER A 95 5.18 -13.17 3.51
C SER A 95 5.33 -14.68 3.23
N ALA A 96 5.10 -15.08 1.98
CA ALA A 96 5.31 -16.46 1.55
C ALA A 96 6.80 -16.85 1.54
N LEU A 97 7.71 -15.95 1.12
CA LEU A 97 9.16 -16.17 1.16
C LEU A 97 9.69 -16.29 2.60
N GLU A 98 9.07 -15.59 3.54
CA GLU A 98 9.39 -15.63 4.98
C GLU A 98 8.68 -16.79 5.71
N ASN A 99 8.07 -17.75 4.99
CA ASN A 99 7.34 -18.90 5.53
C ASN A 99 6.16 -18.54 6.48
N CYS A 100 5.60 -17.34 6.30
CA CYS A 100 4.42 -16.86 7.02
C CYS A 100 3.40 -16.31 6.02
N PRO A 101 2.76 -17.16 5.17
CA PRO A 101 1.97 -16.70 4.03
C PRO A 101 0.72 -15.93 4.47
N ILE A 102 0.64 -14.68 4.04
CA ILE A 102 -0.48 -13.77 4.28
C ILE A 102 -1.11 -13.41 2.93
N PRO A 103 -2.39 -13.76 2.68
CA PRO A 103 -3.07 -13.45 1.43
C PRO A 103 -3.32 -11.95 1.27
N GLY A 104 -3.36 -11.51 0.00
CA GLY A 104 -3.74 -10.15 -0.38
C GLY A 104 -5.18 -10.08 -0.87
N LEU A 105 -5.88 -9.00 -0.49
CA LEU A 105 -7.21 -8.65 -0.97
C LEU A 105 -7.16 -7.31 -1.70
N ILE A 106 -7.80 -7.23 -2.85
CA ILE A 106 -7.92 -5.97 -3.60
C ILE A 106 -9.32 -5.42 -3.44
N ILE A 107 -9.41 -4.17 -2.98
CA ILE A 107 -10.68 -3.49 -2.78
C ILE A 107 -10.99 -2.64 -4.02
N ARG A 108 -12.04 -2.97 -4.72
CA ARG A 108 -12.46 -2.31 -5.97
C ARG A 108 -13.12 -0.97 -5.68
N LYS A 109 -12.97 0.00 -6.56
CA LYS A 109 -13.71 1.29 -6.49
C LYS A 109 -15.18 1.13 -6.84
N GLN A 110 -15.51 0.18 -7.75
CA GLN A 110 -16.86 -0.13 -8.18
C GLN A 110 -17.17 -1.61 -7.92
N PRO A 111 -18.42 -1.96 -7.61
CA PRO A 111 -18.78 -3.34 -7.33
C PRO A 111 -18.71 -4.20 -8.59
N LYS A 112 -18.42 -5.49 -8.41
CA LYS A 112 -18.56 -6.51 -9.44
C LYS A 112 -19.75 -7.41 -9.06
N GLY A 113 -20.92 -7.13 -9.65
CA GLY A 113 -22.14 -7.89 -9.34
C GLY A 113 -22.83 -7.41 -8.06
N HIS A 114 -23.46 -8.32 -7.34
CA HIS A 114 -24.29 -8.06 -6.16
C HIS A 114 -23.72 -8.76 -4.91
N GLY A 115 -24.04 -8.23 -3.72
CA GLY A 115 -23.71 -8.80 -2.42
C GLY A 115 -22.61 -8.02 -1.67
N THR A 116 -22.43 -8.33 -0.39
CA THR A 116 -21.53 -7.62 0.54
C THR A 116 -20.05 -7.72 0.16
N LYS A 117 -19.65 -8.79 -0.56
CA LYS A 117 -18.27 -8.98 -1.04
C LYS A 117 -18.06 -8.54 -2.49
N ALA A 118 -19.02 -7.83 -3.10
CA ALA A 118 -18.92 -7.36 -4.50
C ALA A 118 -17.74 -6.41 -4.76
N TYR A 119 -17.16 -5.84 -3.72
CA TYR A 119 -16.02 -4.94 -3.77
C TYR A 119 -14.67 -5.62 -3.49
N ILE A 120 -14.64 -6.90 -3.10
CA ILE A 120 -13.42 -7.57 -2.63
C ILE A 120 -13.02 -8.65 -3.63
N GLU A 121 -11.80 -8.57 -4.13
CA GLU A 121 -11.16 -9.60 -4.94
C GLU A 121 -10.06 -10.29 -4.11
N GLY A 122 -9.91 -11.59 -4.26
CA GLY A 122 -8.93 -12.41 -3.57
C GLY A 122 -9.53 -13.61 -2.85
N PRO A 123 -8.76 -14.30 -2.00
CA PRO A 123 -9.24 -15.44 -1.25
C PRO A 123 -10.34 -15.08 -0.27
N THR A 124 -11.31 -15.97 -0.09
CA THR A 124 -12.33 -15.80 0.94
C THR A 124 -11.78 -16.19 2.31
N LEU A 125 -11.89 -15.28 3.27
CA LEU A 125 -11.47 -15.48 4.64
C LEU A 125 -12.67 -15.75 5.56
N PRO A 126 -12.45 -16.36 6.75
CA PRO A 126 -13.49 -16.49 7.78
C PRO A 126 -14.02 -15.12 8.22
N THR A 127 -15.29 -15.08 8.63
CA THR A 127 -15.85 -13.89 9.29
C THR A 127 -15.04 -13.57 10.56
N GLY A 128 -14.74 -12.29 10.79
CA GLY A 128 -13.91 -11.84 11.89
C GLY A 128 -12.40 -11.92 11.61
N ALA A 129 -11.98 -12.32 10.39
CA ALA A 129 -10.56 -12.32 10.04
C ALA A 129 -9.94 -10.93 10.17
N LYS A 130 -8.73 -10.87 10.76
CA LYS A 130 -7.98 -9.62 10.95
C LYS A 130 -7.25 -9.22 9.69
N VAL A 131 -7.59 -8.07 9.16
CA VAL A 131 -7.05 -7.52 7.91
C VAL A 131 -6.38 -6.19 8.18
N VAL A 132 -5.14 -6.03 7.70
CA VAL A 132 -4.42 -4.75 7.70
C VAL A 132 -4.63 -4.07 6.35
N VAL A 133 -5.03 -2.80 6.37
CA VAL A 133 -5.18 -1.99 5.15
C VAL A 133 -3.85 -1.32 4.82
N LEU A 134 -3.45 -1.42 3.56
CA LEU A 134 -2.26 -0.78 3.01
C LEU A 134 -2.67 0.34 2.04
N GLU A 135 -1.99 1.48 2.12
CA GLU A 135 -2.20 2.62 1.22
C GLU A 135 -0.85 3.10 0.66
N ASP A 136 -0.78 3.45 -0.62
CA ASP A 136 0.44 3.94 -1.24
C ASP A 136 0.75 5.39 -0.81
N VAL A 137 -0.20 6.30 -0.95
CA VAL A 137 -0.03 7.72 -0.60
C VAL A 137 -1.29 8.25 0.09
N VAL A 138 -1.16 8.62 1.34
CA VAL A 138 -2.23 9.27 2.11
C VAL A 138 -2.15 10.79 1.91
N THR A 139 -3.29 11.37 1.52
CA THR A 139 -3.53 12.83 1.54
C THR A 139 -4.57 13.15 2.60
N THR A 140 -5.83 12.80 2.36
CA THR A 140 -6.94 12.98 3.28
C THR A 140 -7.42 11.71 3.95
N GLY A 141 -6.83 10.56 3.65
CA GLY A 141 -7.21 9.26 4.21
C GLY A 141 -8.49 8.61 3.66
N GLN A 142 -9.26 9.32 2.84
CA GLN A 142 -10.57 8.84 2.35
C GLN A 142 -10.50 7.51 1.57
N SER A 143 -9.41 7.26 0.83
CA SER A 143 -9.23 6.02 0.07
C SER A 143 -9.09 4.82 0.98
N ALA A 144 -8.24 4.92 1.99
CA ALA A 144 -8.04 3.87 2.97
C ALA A 144 -9.33 3.63 3.79
N MET A 145 -10.03 4.69 4.21
CA MET A 145 -11.31 4.55 4.91
C MET A 145 -12.36 3.81 4.08
N LYS A 146 -12.45 4.08 2.76
CA LYS A 146 -13.33 3.28 1.87
C LYS A 146 -12.97 1.80 1.86
N ALA A 147 -11.69 1.46 1.92
CA ALA A 147 -11.27 0.06 2.03
C ALA A 147 -11.65 -0.54 3.39
N VAL A 148 -11.43 0.20 4.47
CA VAL A 148 -11.83 -0.20 5.84
C VAL A 148 -13.33 -0.49 5.92
N ASP A 149 -14.17 0.44 5.44
CA ASP A 149 -15.63 0.29 5.49
C ASP A 149 -16.09 -0.97 4.74
N ARG A 150 -15.58 -1.19 3.52
CA ARG A 150 -15.93 -2.37 2.71
C ARG A 150 -15.49 -3.68 3.32
N LEU A 151 -14.34 -3.70 3.99
CA LEU A 151 -13.87 -4.87 4.72
C LEU A 151 -14.73 -5.14 5.96
N LYS A 152 -15.09 -4.11 6.72
CA LYS A 152 -16.01 -4.22 7.87
C LYS A 152 -17.41 -4.67 7.46
N GLU A 153 -17.96 -4.12 6.37
CA GLU A 153 -19.24 -4.56 5.78
C GLU A 153 -19.22 -6.03 5.35
N ALA A 154 -18.05 -6.53 4.91
CA ALA A 154 -17.86 -7.94 4.57
C ALA A 154 -17.64 -8.86 5.78
N GLY A 155 -17.64 -8.31 6.99
CA GLY A 155 -17.50 -9.04 8.24
C GLY A 155 -16.04 -9.27 8.69
N TYR A 156 -15.07 -8.53 8.14
CA TYR A 156 -13.68 -8.58 8.58
C TYR A 156 -13.38 -7.53 9.66
N GLN A 157 -12.33 -7.77 10.46
CA GLN A 157 -11.83 -6.83 11.46
C GLN A 157 -10.67 -6.04 10.87
N VAL A 158 -10.74 -4.71 10.98
CA VAL A 158 -9.67 -3.80 10.54
C VAL A 158 -9.34 -2.87 11.69
N GLU A 159 -8.14 -2.99 12.24
CA GLU A 159 -7.65 -2.22 13.38
C GLU A 159 -6.42 -1.36 13.02
N LEU A 160 -5.82 -1.62 11.84
CA LEU A 160 -4.59 -0.96 11.43
C LEU A 160 -4.64 -0.59 9.94
N VAL A 161 -4.22 0.64 9.66
CA VAL A 161 -3.89 1.14 8.32
C VAL A 161 -2.41 1.49 8.30
N ILE A 162 -1.67 1.02 7.31
CA ILE A 162 -0.27 1.37 7.10
C ILE A 162 -0.14 2.11 5.77
N ALA A 163 0.32 3.35 5.81
CA ALA A 163 0.60 4.15 4.63
C ALA A 163 2.10 4.15 4.31
N LEU A 164 2.44 4.03 3.02
CA LEU A 164 3.83 4.10 2.57
C LEU A 164 4.34 5.54 2.58
N VAL A 165 3.51 6.49 2.14
CA VAL A 165 3.79 7.92 2.16
C VAL A 165 2.62 8.67 2.78
N ASP A 166 2.90 9.48 3.80
CA ASP A 166 1.94 10.45 4.34
C ASP A 166 2.34 11.86 3.88
N ARG A 167 1.40 12.57 3.25
CA ARG A 167 1.58 13.96 2.81
C ARG A 167 1.36 14.98 3.91
N LEU A 168 1.03 14.55 5.14
CA LEU A 168 0.75 15.39 6.31
C LEU A 168 -0.36 16.41 6.05
N GLN A 169 -1.41 16.01 5.34
CA GLN A 169 -2.58 16.85 5.01
C GLN A 169 -3.85 16.41 5.74
N GLY A 170 -3.70 15.98 7.00
CA GLY A 170 -4.80 15.56 7.87
C GLY A 170 -5.26 14.11 7.70
N GLY A 171 -4.58 13.31 6.90
CA GLY A 171 -4.94 11.91 6.69
C GLY A 171 -4.81 11.06 7.94
N ALA A 172 -3.78 11.30 8.76
CA ALA A 172 -3.54 10.55 9.99
C ALA A 172 -4.59 10.81 11.10
N GLU A 173 -5.31 11.91 11.03
CA GLU A 173 -6.36 12.27 12.00
C GLU A 173 -7.69 11.50 11.75
N LEU A 174 -7.77 10.80 10.62
CA LEU A 174 -8.96 10.07 10.21
C LEU A 174 -8.97 8.60 10.68
N TYR A 175 -7.81 8.09 11.15
CA TYR A 175 -7.60 6.70 11.53
C TYR A 175 -7.65 6.43 13.02
#